data_0ec36b51185244e4fc5570b13f3e3e08
#
_entry.id   0ec36b51185244e4fc5570b13f3e3e08
#
_cell.length_a   1.000
_cell.length_b   1.000
_cell.length_c   1.000
_cell.angle_alpha   90.00
_cell.angle_beta   90.00
_cell.angle_gamma   90.00
#
_symmetry.space_group_name_H-M   'P 1'
#
loop_
_entity.id
_entity.type
_entity.pdbx_description
1 polymer ?
#
loop_
_entity_poly.entity_id
_entity_poly.type
_entity_poly.pdbx_seq_one_letter_code
_entity_poly.pdbx_strand_id
1 'polypeptide(L)'
;RDNQELLNVFDVDKLERLLESRPDEFAGIITEFPTNPLIQSADLERIRDLATKFGVYLIVDPTVLSPANVDVSPYADIIVNSLTKYAANQGTVIAGAASVTPQCPDSEVLIEKIREQIVPPYSRSLDCLASQIDRYSKHVETVNASTERIVEFLESHPKVKKTHWAKEERSHSNFAKVARRRNAVGGMLAFDLNMDLADFYDRLRIAKGPSFGIIHSLACPFMYLAHYELVTEKSRREYLQSAGINPELIRFSVGPEDPNEIIGALGEALD
;
A
#
# COMPACT_ATOMS: atom_id res chain seq x y z
N ARG A 1 -14.90 0.77 -19.73
CA ARG A 1 -13.58 1.37 -19.34
C ARG A 1 -13.68 2.89 -19.14
N ASP A 2 -14.76 3.53 -19.53
CA ASP A 2 -14.85 5.00 -19.62
C ASP A 2 -15.51 5.65 -18.39
N ASN A 3 -15.70 4.92 -17.29
CA ASN A 3 -16.41 5.39 -16.08
C ASN A 3 -15.51 5.46 -14.84
N GLN A 4 -14.21 5.68 -15.00
CA GLN A 4 -13.27 5.81 -13.88
C GLN A 4 -12.55 7.15 -13.95
N GLU A 5 -12.54 7.86 -12.83
CA GLU A 5 -11.76 9.08 -12.64
C GLU A 5 -10.64 8.79 -11.63
N LEU A 6 -9.41 9.13 -12.00
CA LEU A 6 -8.25 8.98 -11.13
C LEU A 6 -7.91 10.33 -10.49
N LEU A 7 -7.83 10.34 -9.16
CA LEU A 7 -7.50 11.53 -8.38
C LEU A 7 -6.27 11.28 -7.51
N ASN A 8 -5.51 12.34 -7.25
CA ASN A 8 -4.49 12.28 -6.21
C ASN A 8 -5.17 12.11 -4.85
N VAL A 9 -4.59 11.29 -3.99
CA VAL A 9 -5.14 10.96 -2.66
C VAL A 9 -5.35 12.18 -1.75
N PHE A 10 -4.65 13.28 -2.03
CA PHE A 10 -4.78 14.54 -1.29
C PHE A 10 -5.78 15.52 -1.91
N ASP A 11 -6.32 15.24 -3.10
CA ASP A 11 -7.21 16.15 -3.83
C ASP A 11 -8.69 15.95 -3.45
N VAL A 12 -8.99 15.92 -2.13
CA VAL A 12 -10.36 15.69 -1.63
C VAL A 12 -11.32 16.78 -2.07
N ASP A 13 -10.86 18.04 -2.21
CA ASP A 13 -11.68 19.12 -2.76
C ASP A 13 -12.01 18.92 -4.25
N LYS A 14 -11.12 18.28 -5.01
CA LYS A 14 -11.39 17.92 -6.40
C LYS A 14 -12.40 16.76 -6.47
N LEU A 15 -12.30 15.81 -5.56
CA LEU A 15 -13.28 14.73 -5.41
C LEU A 15 -14.68 15.29 -5.14
N GLU A 16 -14.81 16.24 -4.20
CA GLU A 16 -16.08 16.87 -3.88
C GLU A 16 -16.67 17.57 -5.13
N ARG A 17 -15.91 18.41 -5.79
CA ARG A 17 -16.37 19.09 -7.04
C ARG A 17 -16.77 18.10 -8.13
N LEU A 18 -16.06 16.97 -8.26
CA LEU A 18 -16.38 15.94 -9.23
C LEU A 18 -17.74 15.31 -8.94
N LEU A 19 -17.98 14.91 -7.68
CA LEU A 19 -19.25 14.33 -7.26
C LEU A 19 -20.42 15.34 -7.39
N GLU A 20 -20.18 16.61 -7.09
CA GLU A 20 -21.19 17.68 -7.27
C GLU A 20 -21.55 17.94 -8.75
N SER A 21 -20.55 17.90 -9.62
CA SER A 21 -20.76 18.20 -11.06
C SER A 21 -21.39 17.07 -11.84
N ARG A 22 -21.34 15.85 -11.30
CA ARG A 22 -21.80 14.62 -11.98
C ARG A 22 -22.61 13.74 -11.00
N PRO A 23 -23.73 14.24 -10.48
CA PRO A 23 -24.58 13.49 -9.56
C PRO A 23 -25.08 12.21 -10.23
N ASP A 24 -25.19 11.15 -9.45
CA ASP A 24 -25.68 9.82 -9.85
C ASP A 24 -24.80 9.06 -10.89
N GLU A 25 -23.65 9.62 -11.30
CA GLU A 25 -22.79 8.92 -12.24
C GLU A 25 -21.77 7.97 -11.56
N PHE A 26 -21.53 8.13 -10.28
CA PHE A 26 -20.57 7.33 -9.53
C PHE A 26 -21.27 6.37 -8.56
N ALA A 27 -20.92 5.09 -8.61
CA ALA A 27 -21.41 4.08 -7.68
C ALA A 27 -20.57 4.03 -6.38
N GLY A 28 -19.31 4.46 -6.43
CA GLY A 28 -18.44 4.40 -5.27
C GLY A 28 -17.08 5.05 -5.48
N ILE A 29 -16.38 5.20 -4.37
CA ILE A 29 -15.00 5.67 -4.26
C ILE A 29 -14.15 4.49 -3.83
N ILE A 30 -13.06 4.22 -4.54
CA ILE A 30 -12.10 3.17 -4.20
C ILE A 30 -10.76 3.83 -3.88
N THR A 31 -10.19 3.50 -2.72
CA THR A 31 -8.86 3.99 -2.33
C THR A 31 -8.03 2.90 -1.69
N GLU A 32 -6.74 2.85 -2.00
CA GLU A 32 -5.75 2.16 -1.15
C GLU A 32 -5.47 3.00 0.10
N PHE A 33 -5.18 2.34 1.22
CA PHE A 33 -4.76 2.99 2.45
C PHE A 33 -3.60 2.24 3.13
N PRO A 34 -2.36 2.80 3.02
CA PRO A 34 -1.96 3.93 2.19
C PRO A 34 -1.80 3.54 0.72
N THR A 35 -1.51 4.53 -0.12
CA THR A 35 -1.22 4.32 -1.54
C THR A 35 0.07 3.53 -1.77
N ASN A 36 0.21 2.94 -2.94
CA ASN A 36 1.41 2.26 -3.42
C ASN A 36 1.87 2.95 -4.73
N PRO A 37 3.12 3.42 -4.89
CA PRO A 37 4.28 3.15 -4.04
C PRO A 37 4.63 4.22 -2.99
N LEU A 38 3.95 5.36 -2.94
CA LEU A 38 4.37 6.51 -2.12
C LEU A 38 3.92 6.45 -0.65
N ILE A 39 3.18 5.42 -0.25
CA ILE A 39 2.73 5.17 1.13
C ILE A 39 1.97 6.37 1.75
N GLN A 40 1.18 7.06 0.94
CA GLN A 40 0.43 8.25 1.33
C GLN A 40 -0.95 7.87 1.87
N SER A 41 -1.31 8.37 3.04
CA SER A 41 -2.58 8.08 3.71
C SER A 41 -3.64 9.14 3.39
N ALA A 42 -4.75 8.70 2.80
CA ALA A 42 -5.91 9.53 2.51
C ALA A 42 -6.58 10.06 3.79
N ASP A 43 -7.28 11.18 3.70
CA ASP A 43 -8.22 11.62 4.75
C ASP A 43 -9.53 10.83 4.63
N LEU A 44 -9.55 9.63 5.23
CA LEU A 44 -10.71 8.74 5.17
C LEU A 44 -11.96 9.35 5.82
N GLU A 45 -11.79 10.21 6.83
CA GLU A 45 -12.90 10.90 7.49
C GLU A 45 -13.63 11.82 6.50
N ARG A 46 -12.90 12.71 5.83
CA ARG A 46 -13.49 13.57 4.80
C ARG A 46 -14.06 12.80 3.63
N ILE A 47 -13.37 11.74 3.17
CA ILE A 47 -13.86 10.92 2.06
C ILE A 47 -15.15 10.19 2.47
N ARG A 48 -15.25 9.71 3.72
CA ARG A 48 -16.48 9.11 4.25
C ARG A 48 -17.65 10.09 4.28
N ASP A 49 -17.39 11.34 4.73
CA ASP A 49 -18.41 12.39 4.75
C ASP A 49 -18.93 12.66 3.33
N LEU A 50 -18.04 12.76 2.35
CA LEU A 50 -18.42 12.93 0.94
C LEU A 50 -19.21 11.72 0.41
N ALA A 51 -18.74 10.51 0.68
CA ALA A 51 -19.43 9.30 0.26
C ALA A 51 -20.88 9.25 0.83
N THR A 52 -21.04 9.66 2.09
CA THR A 52 -22.38 9.77 2.73
C THR A 52 -23.22 10.88 2.12
N LYS A 53 -22.63 12.08 1.90
CA LYS A 53 -23.31 13.25 1.29
C LYS A 53 -23.87 12.93 -0.10
N PHE A 54 -23.13 12.18 -0.90
CA PHE A 54 -23.49 11.86 -2.29
C PHE A 54 -24.08 10.47 -2.49
N GLY A 55 -24.29 9.70 -1.41
CA GLY A 55 -24.92 8.38 -1.48
C GLY A 55 -24.11 7.34 -2.26
N VAL A 56 -22.77 7.41 -2.23
CA VAL A 56 -21.86 6.50 -2.92
C VAL A 56 -21.11 5.60 -1.93
N TYR A 57 -20.75 4.38 -2.33
CA TYR A 57 -19.99 3.47 -1.46
C TYR A 57 -18.54 3.91 -1.32
N LEU A 58 -17.94 3.68 -0.13
CA LEU A 58 -16.51 3.82 0.09
C LEU A 58 -15.86 2.44 0.26
N ILE A 59 -14.97 2.09 -0.67
CA ILE A 59 -14.20 0.85 -0.68
C ILE A 59 -12.76 1.18 -0.34
N VAL A 60 -12.22 0.54 0.70
CA VAL A 60 -10.85 0.78 1.17
C VAL A 60 -10.02 -0.50 1.11
N ASP A 61 -8.83 -0.40 0.55
CA ASP A 61 -7.83 -1.47 0.53
C ASP A 61 -6.65 -1.15 1.45
N PRO A 62 -6.59 -1.71 2.68
CA PRO A 62 -5.49 -1.52 3.62
C PRO A 62 -4.33 -2.52 3.43
N THR A 63 -4.23 -3.21 2.31
CA THR A 63 -3.24 -4.29 2.11
C THR A 63 -1.81 -3.84 2.38
N VAL A 64 -1.44 -2.61 2.01
CA VAL A 64 -0.06 -2.09 2.11
C VAL A 64 0.43 -2.04 3.56
N LEU A 65 -0.41 -1.63 4.51
CA LEU A 65 -0.08 -1.63 5.94
C LEU A 65 -0.57 -2.89 6.65
N SER A 66 -1.51 -3.61 6.06
CA SER A 66 -2.18 -4.74 6.69
C SER A 66 -3.30 -4.33 7.68
N PRO A 67 -4.45 -5.03 7.69
CA PRO A 67 -5.50 -4.85 8.71
C PRO A 67 -5.04 -5.11 10.15
N ALA A 68 -3.91 -5.79 10.35
CA ALA A 68 -3.32 -5.95 11.68
C ALA A 68 -2.74 -4.63 12.23
N ASN A 69 -2.39 -3.70 11.35
CA ASN A 69 -1.81 -2.41 11.71
C ASN A 69 -2.82 -1.27 11.73
N VAL A 70 -3.82 -1.30 10.85
CA VAL A 70 -4.78 -0.19 10.69
C VAL A 70 -6.22 -0.69 10.78
N ASP A 71 -7.09 0.14 11.33
CA ASP A 71 -8.52 -0.07 11.35
C ASP A 71 -9.24 0.97 10.50
N VAL A 72 -9.59 0.57 9.29
CA VAL A 72 -10.34 1.41 8.35
C VAL A 72 -11.85 1.15 8.42
N SER A 73 -12.29 0.19 9.26
CA SER A 73 -13.69 -0.22 9.35
C SER A 73 -14.65 0.90 9.76
N PRO A 74 -14.26 1.93 10.56
CA PRO A 74 -15.17 3.04 10.86
C PRO A 74 -15.51 3.92 9.65
N TYR A 75 -14.75 3.83 8.58
CA TYR A 75 -14.91 4.71 7.41
C TYR A 75 -15.43 3.97 6.18
N ALA A 76 -15.07 2.72 5.98
CA ALA A 76 -15.36 1.96 4.77
C ALA A 76 -16.73 1.28 4.81
N ASP A 77 -17.41 1.19 3.67
CA ASP A 77 -18.55 0.28 3.47
C ASP A 77 -18.06 -1.13 3.13
N ILE A 78 -17.02 -1.20 2.32
CA ILE A 78 -16.38 -2.45 1.92
C ILE A 78 -14.86 -2.34 2.15
N ILE A 79 -14.29 -3.34 2.78
CA ILE A 79 -12.84 -3.49 2.93
C ILE A 79 -12.39 -4.64 2.05
N VAL A 80 -11.44 -4.39 1.17
CA VAL A 80 -10.79 -5.44 0.37
C VAL A 80 -9.36 -5.62 0.84
N ASN A 81 -8.85 -6.84 0.84
CA ASN A 81 -7.49 -7.11 1.29
C ASN A 81 -6.86 -8.27 0.53
N SER A 82 -5.64 -8.10 0.07
CA SER A 82 -4.86 -9.17 -0.52
C SER A 82 -4.29 -10.08 0.56
N LEU A 83 -4.82 -11.29 0.70
CA LEU A 83 -4.28 -12.31 1.59
C LEU A 83 -2.96 -12.92 1.07
N THR A 84 -2.65 -12.70 -0.20
CA THR A 84 -1.36 -13.05 -0.84
C THR A 84 -0.16 -12.40 -0.13
N LYS A 85 -0.37 -11.28 0.56
CA LYS A 85 0.69 -10.47 1.19
C LYS A 85 0.98 -10.98 2.61
N TYR A 86 0.87 -10.15 3.60
CA TYR A 86 1.25 -10.49 4.99
C TYR A 86 0.60 -11.76 5.57
N ALA A 87 -0.64 -12.07 5.18
CA ALA A 87 -1.35 -13.26 5.70
C ALA A 87 -0.76 -14.57 5.18
N ALA A 88 -0.32 -14.58 3.90
CA ALA A 88 0.35 -15.72 3.26
C ALA A 88 1.82 -15.39 3.01
N ASN A 89 2.55 -15.14 4.08
CA ASN A 89 3.89 -14.56 4.06
C ASN A 89 4.99 -15.41 3.40
N GLN A 90 4.74 -16.65 3.03
CA GLN A 90 5.69 -17.49 2.28
C GLN A 90 5.67 -17.21 0.75
N GLY A 91 4.79 -16.34 0.27
CA GLY A 91 4.69 -16.00 -1.15
C GLY A 91 4.15 -17.14 -2.05
N THR A 92 3.44 -18.10 -1.47
CA THR A 92 2.96 -19.32 -2.16
C THR A 92 1.45 -19.33 -2.42
N VAL A 93 0.74 -18.27 -2.05
CA VAL A 93 -0.72 -18.18 -2.10
C VAL A 93 -1.15 -16.98 -2.94
N ILE A 94 -2.17 -17.17 -3.75
CA ILE A 94 -2.94 -16.08 -4.37
C ILE A 94 -4.34 -16.16 -3.79
N ALA A 95 -4.70 -15.19 -2.96
CA ALA A 95 -6.02 -15.09 -2.35
C ALA A 95 -6.35 -13.64 -1.97
N GLY A 96 -7.62 -13.34 -1.88
CA GLY A 96 -8.14 -12.06 -1.39
C GLY A 96 -9.30 -12.26 -0.44
N ALA A 97 -9.64 -11.20 0.29
CA ALA A 97 -10.84 -11.13 1.11
C ALA A 97 -11.58 -9.83 0.83
N ALA A 98 -12.90 -9.89 0.88
CA ALA A 98 -13.78 -8.74 0.91
C ALA A 98 -14.67 -8.84 2.16
N SER A 99 -14.82 -7.72 2.86
CA SER A 99 -15.65 -7.63 4.06
C SER A 99 -16.56 -6.41 3.95
N VAL A 100 -17.85 -6.61 4.07
CA VAL A 100 -18.83 -5.52 4.17
C VAL A 100 -18.95 -5.13 5.63
N THR A 101 -18.85 -3.84 5.93
CA THR A 101 -18.90 -3.34 7.30
C THR A 101 -20.34 -3.23 7.80
N PRO A 102 -20.59 -3.30 9.13
CA PRO A 102 -21.92 -3.18 9.68
C PRO A 102 -22.63 -1.84 9.42
N GLN A 103 -21.88 -0.78 9.13
CA GLN A 103 -22.41 0.55 8.83
C GLN A 103 -22.86 0.71 7.37
N CYS A 104 -22.54 -0.23 6.51
CA CYS A 104 -22.96 -0.19 5.12
C CYS A 104 -24.50 -0.34 5.04
N PRO A 105 -25.22 0.62 4.41
CA PRO A 105 -26.68 0.60 4.38
C PRO A 105 -27.26 -0.67 3.77
N ASP A 106 -26.61 -1.20 2.72
CA ASP A 106 -27.09 -2.36 1.95
C ASP A 106 -26.27 -3.61 2.24
N SER A 107 -25.76 -3.77 3.48
CA SER A 107 -24.78 -4.79 3.83
C SER A 107 -25.20 -6.22 3.43
N GLU A 108 -26.44 -6.62 3.69
CA GLU A 108 -26.94 -7.97 3.34
C GLU A 108 -26.95 -8.20 1.83
N VAL A 109 -27.47 -7.22 1.08
CA VAL A 109 -27.55 -7.30 -0.40
C VAL A 109 -26.14 -7.34 -1.01
N LEU A 110 -25.22 -6.52 -0.50
CA LEU A 110 -23.83 -6.50 -1.00
C LEU A 110 -23.09 -7.80 -0.67
N ILE A 111 -23.31 -8.37 0.51
CA ILE A 111 -22.72 -9.66 0.88
C ILE A 111 -23.18 -10.76 -0.09
N GLU A 112 -24.45 -10.82 -0.41
CA GLU A 112 -24.98 -11.80 -1.37
C GLU A 112 -24.39 -11.58 -2.77
N LYS A 113 -24.40 -10.35 -3.29
CA LYS A 113 -23.82 -10.03 -4.58
C LYS A 113 -22.32 -10.35 -4.66
N ILE A 114 -21.56 -10.05 -3.60
CA ILE A 114 -20.14 -10.39 -3.53
C ILE A 114 -19.96 -11.91 -3.57
N ARG A 115 -20.75 -12.67 -2.81
CA ARG A 115 -20.69 -14.14 -2.82
C ARG A 115 -20.97 -14.75 -4.19
N GLU A 116 -21.90 -14.19 -4.94
CA GLU A 116 -22.22 -14.63 -6.30
C GLU A 116 -21.07 -14.39 -7.30
N GLN A 117 -20.26 -13.35 -7.07
CA GLN A 117 -19.18 -12.93 -7.97
C GLN A 117 -17.79 -13.44 -7.56
N ILE A 118 -17.65 -13.94 -6.33
CA ILE A 118 -16.35 -14.44 -5.85
C ILE A 118 -15.93 -15.67 -6.64
N VAL A 119 -14.72 -15.59 -7.19
CA VAL A 119 -14.02 -16.77 -7.72
C VAL A 119 -13.31 -17.46 -6.55
N PRO A 120 -13.68 -18.71 -6.20
CA PRO A 120 -13.04 -19.42 -5.11
C PRO A 120 -11.53 -19.55 -5.33
N PRO A 121 -10.71 -19.34 -4.28
CA PRO A 121 -9.28 -19.61 -4.37
C PRO A 121 -8.99 -21.08 -4.68
N TYR A 122 -7.86 -21.35 -5.28
CA TYR A 122 -7.39 -22.72 -5.46
C TYR A 122 -7.29 -23.43 -4.10
N SER A 123 -7.83 -24.65 -3.98
CA SER A 123 -7.94 -25.38 -2.70
C SER A 123 -6.60 -25.49 -1.98
N ARG A 124 -5.52 -25.84 -2.70
CA ARG A 124 -4.18 -25.89 -2.13
C ARG A 124 -3.68 -24.54 -1.58
N SER A 125 -4.13 -23.43 -2.17
CA SER A 125 -3.83 -22.10 -1.63
C SER A 125 -4.53 -21.86 -0.30
N LEU A 126 -5.74 -22.40 -0.11
CA LEU A 126 -6.44 -22.33 1.18
C LEU A 126 -5.73 -23.13 2.25
N ASP A 127 -5.27 -24.34 1.95
CA ASP A 127 -4.50 -25.18 2.89
C ASP A 127 -3.18 -24.47 3.29
N CYS A 128 -2.48 -23.89 2.32
CA CYS A 128 -1.27 -23.11 2.57
C CYS A 128 -1.57 -21.87 3.44
N LEU A 129 -2.64 -21.14 3.14
CA LEU A 129 -3.06 -19.97 3.92
C LEU A 129 -3.41 -20.37 5.36
N ALA A 130 -4.19 -21.42 5.55
CA ALA A 130 -4.57 -21.93 6.87
C ALA A 130 -3.35 -22.27 7.73
N SER A 131 -2.28 -22.80 7.13
CA SER A 131 -1.02 -23.11 7.84
C SER A 131 -0.19 -21.89 8.21
N GLN A 132 -0.45 -20.71 7.63
CA GLN A 132 0.33 -19.48 7.78
C GLN A 132 -0.39 -18.42 8.63
N ILE A 133 -1.73 -18.38 8.57
CA ILE A 133 -2.56 -17.28 9.10
C ILE A 133 -2.36 -17.07 10.62
N ASP A 134 -2.11 -18.13 11.38
CA ASP A 134 -1.89 -18.06 12.83
C ASP A 134 -0.62 -17.26 13.18
N ARG A 135 0.34 -17.18 12.28
CA ARG A 135 1.58 -16.43 12.46
C ARG A 135 1.51 -14.98 11.95
N TYR A 136 0.40 -14.60 11.34
CA TYR A 136 0.21 -13.31 10.68
C TYR A 136 0.52 -12.11 11.60
N SER A 137 -0.10 -12.06 12.78
CA SER A 137 0.10 -10.96 13.72
C SER A 137 1.56 -10.87 14.18
N LYS A 138 2.19 -12.01 14.50
CA LYS A 138 3.59 -12.04 14.90
C LYS A 138 4.54 -11.58 13.79
N HIS A 139 4.28 -11.99 12.56
CA HIS A 139 5.04 -11.55 11.39
C HIS A 139 4.97 -10.04 11.22
N VAL A 140 3.75 -9.47 11.25
CA VAL A 140 3.53 -8.02 11.11
C VAL A 140 4.22 -7.24 12.24
N GLU A 141 4.18 -7.72 13.49
CA GLU A 141 4.86 -7.09 14.61
C GLU A 141 6.38 -7.07 14.46
N THR A 142 6.96 -8.16 13.99
CA THR A 142 8.40 -8.24 13.73
C THR A 142 8.82 -7.26 12.64
N VAL A 143 8.08 -7.20 11.55
CA VAL A 143 8.31 -6.27 10.45
C VAL A 143 8.20 -4.81 10.90
N ASN A 144 7.18 -4.46 11.69
CA ASN A 144 7.02 -3.11 12.24
C ASN A 144 8.26 -2.64 13.02
N ALA A 145 8.79 -3.50 13.89
CA ALA A 145 9.96 -3.19 14.72
C ALA A 145 11.22 -2.93 13.89
N SER A 146 11.37 -3.62 12.77
CA SER A 146 12.53 -3.45 11.86
C SER A 146 12.38 -2.22 10.98
N THR A 147 11.17 -1.89 10.54
CA THR A 147 10.91 -0.82 9.56
C THR A 147 11.36 0.55 10.08
N GLU A 148 11.05 0.92 11.31
CA GLU A 148 11.46 2.22 11.87
C GLU A 148 12.98 2.39 11.88
N ARG A 149 13.75 1.36 12.23
CA ARG A 149 15.22 1.38 12.22
C ARG A 149 15.78 1.51 10.81
N ILE A 150 15.20 0.83 9.85
CA ILE A 150 15.63 0.90 8.44
C ILE A 150 15.34 2.29 7.87
N VAL A 151 14.18 2.88 8.19
CA VAL A 151 13.85 4.25 7.79
C VAL A 151 14.82 5.26 8.40
N GLU A 152 15.12 5.16 9.69
CA GLU A 152 16.09 6.03 10.36
C GLU A 152 17.48 5.96 9.69
N PHE A 153 17.92 4.76 9.33
CA PHE A 153 19.16 4.59 8.57
C PHE A 153 19.10 5.28 7.21
N LEU A 154 18.03 5.03 6.43
CA LEU A 154 17.88 5.63 5.09
C LEU A 154 17.80 7.15 5.13
N GLU A 155 17.04 7.73 6.08
CA GLU A 155 16.90 9.17 6.24
C GLU A 155 18.21 9.86 6.67
N SER A 156 19.11 9.14 7.34
CA SER A 156 20.43 9.65 7.74
C SER A 156 21.48 9.54 6.63
N HIS A 157 21.24 8.77 5.56
CA HIS A 157 22.25 8.47 4.56
C HIS A 157 22.29 9.53 3.43
N PRO A 158 23.45 10.13 3.09
CA PRO A 158 23.56 11.24 2.14
C PRO A 158 23.18 10.89 0.70
N LYS A 159 23.23 9.61 0.32
CA LYS A 159 22.80 9.13 -1.00
C LYS A 159 21.30 8.79 -1.09
N VAL A 160 20.55 8.97 -0.02
CA VAL A 160 19.08 8.90 0.01
C VAL A 160 18.54 10.32 0.01
N LYS A 161 17.72 10.65 -0.97
CA LYS A 161 17.15 11.98 -1.14
C LYS A 161 15.85 12.17 -0.35
N LYS A 162 15.04 11.14 -0.31
CA LYS A 162 13.73 11.15 0.37
C LYS A 162 13.30 9.72 0.67
N THR A 163 12.64 9.51 1.80
CA THR A 163 11.98 8.26 2.18
C THR A 163 10.47 8.46 2.28
N HIS A 164 9.70 7.52 1.77
CA HIS A 164 8.24 7.49 1.80
C HIS A 164 7.81 6.29 2.66
N TRP A 165 7.04 6.53 3.69
CA TRP A 165 6.56 5.51 4.62
C TRP A 165 5.34 5.99 5.41
N ALA A 166 4.78 5.13 6.27
CA ALA A 166 3.52 5.41 6.96
C ALA A 166 3.50 6.70 7.80
N LYS A 167 4.66 7.13 8.34
CA LYS A 167 4.78 8.37 9.13
C LYS A 167 5.30 9.56 8.33
N GLU A 168 5.22 9.54 7.01
CA GLU A 168 5.56 10.72 6.21
C GLU A 168 4.73 11.94 6.66
N GLU A 169 5.39 13.08 6.88
CA GLU A 169 4.83 14.29 7.50
C GLU A 169 3.49 14.71 6.88
N ARG A 170 3.39 14.71 5.55
CA ARG A 170 2.20 15.16 4.81
C ARG A 170 0.94 14.35 5.13
N SER A 171 1.06 13.08 5.46
CA SER A 171 -0.08 12.18 5.66
C SER A 171 -0.10 11.48 7.02
N HIS A 172 0.87 11.79 7.89
CA HIS A 172 0.98 11.17 9.21
C HIS A 172 -0.30 11.32 10.07
N SER A 173 -0.93 12.50 10.04
CA SER A 173 -2.16 12.72 10.80
C SER A 173 -3.30 11.78 10.37
N ASN A 174 -3.42 11.52 9.07
CA ASN A 174 -4.43 10.60 8.53
C ASN A 174 -4.10 9.14 8.90
N PHE A 175 -2.83 8.75 8.80
CA PHE A 175 -2.37 7.44 9.28
C PHE A 175 -2.67 7.25 10.78
N ALA A 176 -2.34 8.24 11.61
CA ALA A 176 -2.50 8.16 13.07
C ALA A 176 -3.96 7.95 13.51
N LYS A 177 -4.94 8.44 12.75
CA LYS A 177 -6.39 8.26 13.03
C LYS A 177 -6.83 6.79 12.97
N VAL A 178 -6.16 5.97 12.15
CA VAL A 178 -6.55 4.57 11.91
C VAL A 178 -5.54 3.55 12.42
N ALA A 179 -4.36 3.99 12.82
CA ALA A 179 -3.31 3.10 13.33
C ALA A 179 -3.75 2.43 14.64
N ARG A 180 -3.73 1.11 14.68
CA ARG A 180 -4.07 0.34 15.89
C ARG A 180 -3.07 0.54 17.03
N ARG A 181 -1.84 0.92 16.70
CA ARG A 181 -0.72 1.18 17.64
C ARG A 181 0.23 2.20 17.03
N ARG A 182 0.93 2.94 17.88
CA ARG A 182 1.89 3.98 17.43
C ARG A 182 2.98 3.46 16.49
N ASN A 183 3.41 2.22 16.67
CA ASN A 183 4.46 1.56 15.86
C ASN A 183 3.90 0.62 14.80
N ALA A 184 2.62 0.72 14.44
CA ALA A 184 1.95 -0.12 13.45
C ALA A 184 2.20 0.37 12.01
N VAL A 185 3.47 0.53 11.63
CA VAL A 185 3.92 1.22 10.40
C VAL A 185 3.97 0.35 9.15
N GLY A 186 3.78 -0.96 9.29
CA GLY A 186 3.91 -1.90 8.17
C GLY A 186 5.35 -2.09 7.72
N GLY A 187 5.55 -2.92 6.70
CA GLY A 187 6.88 -3.20 6.13
C GLY A 187 7.13 -2.54 4.78
N MET A 188 6.19 -1.77 4.27
CA MET A 188 6.34 -1.13 2.97
C MET A 188 6.91 0.27 3.14
N LEU A 189 7.98 0.55 2.41
CA LEU A 189 8.54 1.88 2.25
C LEU A 189 9.02 2.07 0.80
N ALA A 190 9.26 3.31 0.42
CA ALA A 190 9.93 3.62 -0.83
C ALA A 190 10.92 4.76 -0.60
N PHE A 191 11.94 4.87 -1.44
CA PHE A 191 12.92 5.94 -1.32
C PHE A 191 13.50 6.36 -2.66
N ASP A 192 13.89 7.62 -2.71
CA ASP A 192 14.55 8.26 -3.83
C ASP A 192 16.06 8.33 -3.57
N LEU A 193 16.85 8.03 -4.61
CA LEU A 193 18.31 8.02 -4.53
C LEU A 193 18.92 9.35 -5.02
N ASN A 194 20.09 9.71 -4.46
CA ASN A 194 21.02 10.71 -4.95
C ASN A 194 22.23 10.05 -5.66
N MET A 195 22.02 8.91 -6.30
CA MET A 195 22.99 8.17 -7.08
C MET A 195 22.28 7.46 -8.23
N ASP A 196 23.04 6.86 -9.12
CA ASP A 196 22.49 6.07 -10.23
C ASP A 196 21.73 4.85 -9.71
N LEU A 197 20.54 4.63 -10.27
CA LEU A 197 19.66 3.52 -9.88
C LEU A 197 20.30 2.16 -10.15
N ALA A 198 20.96 1.99 -11.30
CA ALA A 198 21.56 0.70 -11.68
C ALA A 198 22.76 0.38 -10.77
N ASP A 199 23.59 1.37 -10.46
CA ASP A 199 24.73 1.21 -9.57
C ASP A 199 24.30 0.75 -8.18
N PHE A 200 23.25 1.33 -7.62
CA PHE A 200 22.65 0.90 -6.35
C PHE A 200 22.05 -0.49 -6.45
N TYR A 201 21.15 -0.68 -7.44
CA TYR A 201 20.34 -1.89 -7.52
C TYR A 201 21.15 -3.14 -7.82
N ASP A 202 22.21 -3.03 -8.63
CA ASP A 202 23.11 -4.15 -8.96
C ASP A 202 23.96 -4.59 -7.78
N ARG A 203 24.37 -3.65 -6.93
CA ARG A 203 25.15 -3.93 -5.69
C ARG A 203 24.27 -4.48 -4.56
N LEU A 204 22.97 -4.14 -4.55
CA LEU A 204 22.06 -4.48 -3.46
C LEU A 204 21.92 -6.00 -3.31
N ARG A 205 22.34 -6.54 -2.16
CA ARG A 205 22.26 -7.97 -1.81
C ARG A 205 20.98 -8.31 -1.06
N ILE A 206 19.86 -7.80 -1.55
CA ILE A 206 18.50 -8.10 -1.08
C ILE A 206 17.76 -8.78 -2.24
N ALA A 207 16.82 -9.67 -1.93
CA ALA A 207 15.99 -10.30 -2.95
C ALA A 207 15.23 -9.26 -3.78
N LYS A 208 15.15 -9.50 -5.10
CA LYS A 208 14.56 -8.56 -6.06
C LYS A 208 13.21 -9.08 -6.53
N GLY A 209 12.17 -8.28 -6.36
CA GLY A 209 10.83 -8.70 -6.77
C GLY A 209 9.71 -7.73 -6.41
N PRO A 210 8.55 -7.88 -7.07
CA PRO A 210 7.45 -6.92 -6.98
C PRO A 210 6.51 -7.13 -5.77
N SER A 211 6.65 -8.24 -5.03
CA SER A 211 5.75 -8.54 -3.92
C SER A 211 6.13 -7.75 -2.66
N PHE A 212 5.42 -7.99 -1.57
CA PHE A 212 5.69 -7.42 -0.25
C PHE A 212 4.99 -8.22 0.86
N GLY A 213 5.36 -7.97 2.11
CA GLY A 213 4.76 -8.61 3.28
C GLY A 213 5.10 -10.09 3.43
N ILE A 214 6.16 -10.56 2.75
CA ILE A 214 6.63 -11.94 2.83
C ILE A 214 7.82 -12.08 3.79
N ILE A 215 8.27 -13.32 4.00
CA ILE A 215 9.38 -13.65 4.92
C ILE A 215 10.77 -13.23 4.43
N HIS A 216 10.86 -12.53 3.32
CA HIS A 216 12.08 -11.97 2.78
C HIS A 216 11.90 -10.49 2.46
N SER A 217 12.90 -9.69 2.78
CA SER A 217 12.97 -8.33 2.28
C SER A 217 13.09 -8.32 0.77
N LEU A 218 12.36 -7.40 0.13
CA LEU A 218 12.31 -7.28 -1.33
C LEU A 218 12.56 -5.84 -1.75
N ALA A 219 13.32 -5.67 -2.81
CA ALA A 219 13.49 -4.39 -3.48
C ALA A 219 13.07 -4.46 -4.94
N CYS A 220 12.46 -3.40 -5.46
CA CYS A 220 12.22 -3.27 -6.90
C CYS A 220 12.21 -1.81 -7.36
N PRO A 221 12.70 -1.51 -8.57
CA PRO A 221 12.51 -0.24 -9.25
C PRO A 221 11.06 -0.17 -9.74
N PHE A 222 10.16 0.25 -8.85
CA PHE A 222 8.72 0.02 -8.98
C PHE A 222 8.12 0.53 -10.29
N MET A 223 8.52 1.74 -10.71
CA MET A 223 7.97 2.34 -11.91
C MET A 223 8.40 1.58 -13.18
N TYR A 224 9.64 1.07 -13.23
CA TYR A 224 10.10 0.22 -14.35
C TYR A 224 9.39 -1.12 -14.41
N LEU A 225 8.94 -1.63 -13.26
CA LEU A 225 8.29 -2.93 -13.21
C LEU A 225 6.78 -2.84 -13.47
N ALA A 226 6.11 -1.86 -12.86
CA ALA A 226 4.65 -1.74 -12.88
C ALA A 226 4.13 -0.80 -13.98
N HIS A 227 4.94 0.16 -14.42
CA HIS A 227 4.55 1.25 -15.33
C HIS A 227 5.66 1.58 -16.31
N TYR A 228 6.20 0.55 -16.97
CA TYR A 228 7.34 0.68 -17.87
C TYR A 228 7.12 1.75 -18.97
N GLU A 229 5.92 1.83 -19.51
CA GLU A 229 5.54 2.82 -20.51
C GLU A 229 5.62 4.28 -20.01
N LEU A 230 5.52 4.49 -18.70
CA LEU A 230 5.63 5.84 -18.10
C LEU A 230 7.08 6.28 -17.88
N VAL A 231 8.03 5.36 -17.89
CA VAL A 231 9.44 5.67 -17.61
C VAL A 231 10.30 5.67 -18.88
N THR A 232 9.85 5.11 -19.99
CA THR A 232 10.62 5.00 -21.23
C THR A 232 10.49 6.23 -22.13
N GLU A 233 9.40 6.97 -22.05
CA GLU A 233 9.16 8.17 -22.84
C GLU A 233 9.42 9.45 -22.01
N LYS A 234 10.17 10.39 -22.56
CA LYS A 234 10.56 11.64 -21.86
C LYS A 234 9.34 12.43 -21.34
N SER A 235 8.33 12.63 -22.17
CA SER A 235 7.12 13.37 -21.80
C SER A 235 6.34 12.70 -20.65
N ARG A 236 6.35 11.37 -20.59
CA ARG A 236 5.69 10.60 -19.52
C ARG A 236 6.50 10.64 -18.24
N ARG A 237 7.83 10.62 -18.31
CA ARG A 237 8.70 10.86 -17.14
C ARG A 237 8.48 12.25 -16.55
N GLU A 238 8.35 13.29 -17.39
CA GLU A 238 8.02 14.64 -16.95
C GLU A 238 6.64 14.71 -16.27
N TYR A 239 5.65 13.97 -16.79
CA TYR A 239 4.34 13.82 -16.14
C TYR A 239 4.45 13.18 -14.74
N LEU A 240 5.18 12.07 -14.59
CA LEU A 240 5.41 11.46 -13.28
C LEU A 240 6.04 12.43 -12.30
N GLN A 241 7.08 13.16 -12.72
CA GLN A 241 7.74 14.14 -11.87
C GLN A 241 6.79 15.28 -11.46
N SER A 242 5.93 15.75 -12.38
CA SER A 242 4.91 16.75 -12.06
C SER A 242 3.86 16.24 -11.08
N ALA A 243 3.60 14.93 -11.06
CA ALA A 243 2.75 14.25 -10.08
C ALA A 243 3.46 13.93 -8.75
N GLY A 244 4.74 14.33 -8.61
CA GLY A 244 5.54 14.08 -7.41
C GLY A 244 6.07 12.66 -7.29
N ILE A 245 6.11 11.91 -8.40
CA ILE A 245 6.61 10.53 -8.46
C ILE A 245 7.98 10.52 -9.14
N ASN A 246 9.00 10.05 -8.43
CA ASN A 246 10.30 9.81 -9.06
C ASN A 246 10.23 8.56 -9.93
N PRO A 247 10.55 8.65 -11.25
CA PRO A 247 10.58 7.47 -12.12
C PRO A 247 11.56 6.38 -11.67
N GLU A 248 12.58 6.74 -10.91
CA GLU A 248 13.64 5.87 -10.41
C GLU A 248 13.46 5.45 -8.95
N LEU A 249 12.24 5.62 -8.42
CA LEU A 249 11.87 5.23 -7.06
C LEU A 249 12.16 3.74 -6.81
N ILE A 250 12.87 3.46 -5.72
CA ILE A 250 12.97 2.11 -5.16
C ILE A 250 11.83 1.87 -4.20
N ARG A 251 11.01 0.86 -4.46
CA ARG A 251 10.07 0.33 -3.47
C ARG A 251 10.73 -0.80 -2.72
N PHE A 252 10.67 -0.75 -1.40
CA PHE A 252 11.28 -1.71 -0.50
C PHE A 252 10.24 -2.31 0.45
N SER A 253 10.25 -3.63 0.55
CA SER A 253 9.44 -4.37 1.51
C SER A 253 10.36 -4.98 2.55
N VAL A 254 10.19 -4.59 3.80
CA VAL A 254 10.92 -5.14 4.93
C VAL A 254 10.35 -6.52 5.28
N GLY A 255 11.22 -7.50 5.40
CA GLY A 255 10.92 -8.83 5.92
C GLY A 255 11.27 -8.96 7.40
N PRO A 256 11.12 -10.17 7.98
CA PRO A 256 11.41 -10.44 9.40
C PRO A 256 12.88 -10.76 9.69
N GLU A 257 13.80 -10.57 8.74
CA GLU A 257 15.24 -10.76 8.93
C GLU A 257 15.79 -9.79 9.98
N ASP A 258 17.00 -10.04 10.49
CA ASP A 258 17.67 -9.10 11.40
C ASP A 258 17.81 -7.73 10.72
N PRO A 259 17.27 -6.66 11.29
CA PRO A 259 17.37 -5.33 10.70
C PRO A 259 18.80 -4.84 10.52
N ASN A 260 19.79 -5.36 11.29
CA ASN A 260 21.19 -5.03 11.09
C ASN A 260 21.73 -5.64 9.78
N GLU A 261 21.31 -6.84 9.40
CA GLU A 261 21.68 -7.45 8.12
C GLU A 261 21.08 -6.67 6.94
N ILE A 262 19.82 -6.25 7.06
CA ILE A 262 19.15 -5.43 6.05
C ILE A 262 19.85 -4.07 5.89
N ILE A 263 20.14 -3.40 7.02
CA ILE A 263 20.85 -2.10 7.04
C ILE A 263 22.28 -2.26 6.47
N GLY A 264 22.98 -3.35 6.81
CA GLY A 264 24.30 -3.63 6.25
C GLY A 264 24.26 -3.78 4.73
N ALA A 265 23.31 -4.55 4.19
CA ALA A 265 23.15 -4.73 2.75
C ALA A 265 22.76 -3.43 2.02
N LEU A 266 21.91 -2.59 2.63
CA LEU A 266 21.57 -1.27 2.10
C LEU A 266 22.79 -0.33 2.12
N GLY A 267 23.58 -0.32 3.22
CA GLY A 267 24.78 0.49 3.34
C GLY A 267 25.82 0.12 2.28
N GLU A 268 26.15 -1.18 2.12
CA GLU A 268 27.07 -1.65 1.10
C GLU A 268 26.65 -1.25 -0.34
N ALA A 269 25.34 -1.19 -0.59
CA ALA A 269 24.82 -0.79 -1.90
C ALA A 269 24.82 0.73 -2.10
N LEU A 270 24.70 1.49 -1.01
CA LEU A 270 24.75 2.95 -1.03
C LEU A 270 26.19 3.49 -1.07
N ASP A 271 27.18 2.77 -0.57
CA ASP A 271 28.60 3.17 -0.61
C ASP A 271 29.20 3.07 -2.03
#